data_94f5429762f04545d24db859a07e354d
#
_entry.id   94f5429762f04545d24db859a07e354d
#
_cell.length_a   1.000
_cell.length_b   1.000
_cell.length_c   1.000
_cell.angle_alpha   90.00
_cell.angle_beta   90.00
_cell.angle_gamma   90.00
#
_symmetry.space_group_name_H-M   'P 1'
#
loop_
_entity.id
_entity.type
_entity.pdbx_description
1 polymer ?
#
loop_
_entity_poly.entity_id
_entity_poly.type
_entity_poly.pdbx_seq_one_letter_code
_entity_poly.pdbx_strand_id
1 'polypeptide(L)'
;MAGRYEGKVALITGGASGLGEATARLLVAEGGKVIIADYGVERGEAVAKSLGDKAIFAQCDVSKEADVAAAVDAGIAKFGRLDSAFANAGIVGVVGPIADTPMDDFDKTMAVLVRGVFLTFKHAARGIIASGNGGCIIGTASVAGVQGGLGPHAYAMAKAGVIGLARSAASELAAFKIRANSIAPGSIPTGMTAHVIAGDPNDLKTASERIGSMSPLGRAAHANDIAETALFLFSEGGSYITGQNITVDAGLTSGAGMSVSFQKTGMMVAR
;
A
#
# COMPACT_ATOMS: atom_id res chain seq x y z
N MET A 1 9.50 -9.14 -25.02
CA MET A 1 10.18 -8.09 -24.24
C MET A 1 10.26 -8.58 -22.80
N ALA A 2 11.33 -8.31 -22.06
CA ALA A 2 11.42 -8.62 -20.63
C ALA A 2 10.35 -7.83 -19.87
N GLY A 3 9.79 -8.42 -18.81
CA GLY A 3 8.81 -7.74 -17.96
C GLY A 3 9.42 -6.57 -17.19
N ARG A 4 8.60 -5.62 -16.77
CA ARG A 4 9.04 -4.42 -16.01
C ARG A 4 9.67 -4.73 -14.64
N TYR A 5 9.49 -5.96 -14.15
CA TYR A 5 10.01 -6.42 -12.85
C TYR A 5 10.84 -7.71 -12.96
N GLU A 6 11.37 -8.01 -14.15
CA GLU A 6 12.08 -9.24 -14.46
C GLU A 6 13.25 -9.49 -13.51
N GLY A 7 13.30 -10.70 -12.93
CA GLY A 7 14.38 -11.17 -12.06
C GLY A 7 14.45 -10.51 -10.68
N LYS A 8 13.54 -9.60 -10.32
CA LYS A 8 13.48 -8.92 -9.02
C LYS A 8 12.58 -9.65 -8.03
N VAL A 9 12.78 -9.40 -6.75
CA VAL A 9 12.06 -10.03 -5.63
C VAL A 9 11.42 -8.96 -4.75
N ALA A 10 10.12 -9.09 -4.48
CA ALA A 10 9.38 -8.20 -3.60
C ALA A 10 8.79 -8.93 -2.38
N LEU A 11 8.88 -8.29 -1.21
CA LEU A 11 8.07 -8.62 -0.04
C LEU A 11 6.77 -7.81 -0.09
N ILE A 12 5.62 -8.47 0.14
CA ILE A 12 4.32 -7.80 0.19
C ILE A 12 3.61 -8.21 1.48
N THR A 13 3.49 -7.29 2.44
CA THR A 13 2.69 -7.52 3.63
C THR A 13 1.21 -7.27 3.34
N GLY A 14 0.32 -8.11 3.91
CA GLY A 14 -1.09 -8.13 3.52
C GLY A 14 -1.27 -8.62 2.07
N GLY A 15 -0.41 -9.55 1.63
CA GLY A 15 -0.34 -10.02 0.25
C GLY A 15 -1.37 -11.08 -0.14
N ALA A 16 -2.19 -11.55 0.81
CA ALA A 16 -3.17 -12.59 0.57
C ALA A 16 -4.54 -12.08 0.08
N SER A 17 -4.72 -10.77 -0.08
CA SER A 17 -5.99 -10.18 -0.52
C SER A 17 -5.84 -8.75 -1.05
N GLY A 18 -6.87 -8.26 -1.73
CA GLY A 18 -7.05 -6.86 -2.10
C GLY A 18 -5.86 -6.27 -2.86
N LEU A 19 -5.35 -5.13 -2.38
CA LEU A 19 -4.26 -4.40 -3.03
C LEU A 19 -2.95 -5.19 -3.05
N GLY A 20 -2.66 -5.91 -1.95
CA GLY A 20 -1.45 -6.72 -1.84
C GLY A 20 -1.46 -7.89 -2.81
N GLU A 21 -2.56 -8.63 -2.89
CA GLU A 21 -2.72 -9.75 -3.84
C GLU A 21 -2.63 -9.26 -5.30
N ALA A 22 -3.32 -8.17 -5.64
CA ALA A 22 -3.27 -7.61 -6.99
C ALA A 22 -1.83 -7.22 -7.36
N THR A 23 -1.09 -6.61 -6.43
CA THR A 23 0.32 -6.26 -6.63
C THR A 23 1.19 -7.50 -6.80
N ALA A 24 1.00 -8.54 -5.98
CA ALA A 24 1.75 -9.79 -6.08
C ALA A 24 1.57 -10.44 -7.46
N ARG A 25 0.33 -10.55 -7.91
CA ARG A 25 -0.01 -11.12 -9.22
C ARG A 25 0.59 -10.33 -10.38
N LEU A 26 0.53 -9.00 -10.31
CA LEU A 26 1.08 -8.14 -11.34
C LEU A 26 2.62 -8.24 -11.39
N LEU A 27 3.32 -8.20 -10.25
CA LEU A 27 4.77 -8.33 -10.22
C LEU A 27 5.25 -9.68 -10.78
N VAL A 28 4.52 -10.76 -10.50
CA VAL A 28 4.82 -12.08 -11.08
C VAL A 28 4.55 -12.12 -12.58
N ALA A 29 3.47 -11.52 -13.05
CA ALA A 29 3.18 -11.40 -14.48
C ALA A 29 4.26 -10.58 -15.24
N GLU A 30 4.90 -9.64 -14.55
CA GLU A 30 5.99 -8.80 -15.06
C GLU A 30 7.39 -9.40 -14.83
N GLY A 31 7.47 -10.72 -14.57
CA GLY A 31 8.72 -11.47 -14.50
C GLY A 31 9.37 -11.56 -13.13
N GLY A 32 8.76 -10.97 -12.10
CA GLY A 32 9.29 -10.96 -10.73
C GLY A 32 8.95 -12.18 -9.91
N LYS A 33 9.44 -12.17 -8.68
CA LYS A 33 9.15 -13.14 -7.62
C LYS A 33 8.65 -12.41 -6.39
N VAL A 34 7.78 -13.05 -5.59
CA VAL A 34 7.14 -12.38 -4.44
C VAL A 34 7.16 -13.23 -3.18
N ILE A 35 7.30 -12.57 -2.05
CA ILE A 35 7.06 -13.11 -0.72
C ILE A 35 5.72 -12.54 -0.26
N ILE A 36 4.72 -13.41 -0.12
CA ILE A 36 3.39 -13.08 0.39
C ILE A 36 3.43 -13.22 1.89
N ALA A 37 3.52 -12.10 2.60
CA ALA A 37 3.50 -12.08 4.05
C ALA A 37 2.10 -11.67 4.53
N ASP A 38 1.38 -12.58 5.17
CA ASP A 38 0.00 -12.33 5.61
C ASP A 38 -0.34 -13.11 6.88
N TYR A 39 -1.29 -12.58 7.64
CA TYR A 39 -1.82 -13.27 8.81
C TYR A 39 -2.72 -14.46 8.42
N GLY A 40 -3.44 -14.35 7.30
CA GLY A 40 -4.41 -15.32 6.80
C GLY A 40 -3.75 -16.49 6.07
N VAL A 41 -3.50 -17.59 6.76
CA VAL A 41 -2.73 -18.76 6.26
C VAL A 41 -3.37 -19.34 5.01
N GLU A 42 -4.64 -19.75 5.09
CA GLU A 42 -5.34 -20.44 4.01
C GLU A 42 -5.33 -19.62 2.69
N ARG A 43 -5.66 -18.33 2.78
CA ARG A 43 -5.66 -17.45 1.61
C ARG A 43 -4.24 -17.19 1.09
N GLY A 44 -3.28 -16.97 1.99
CA GLY A 44 -1.88 -16.73 1.61
C GLY A 44 -1.27 -17.92 0.88
N GLU A 45 -1.49 -19.13 1.38
CA GLU A 45 -1.07 -20.38 0.72
C GLU A 45 -1.74 -20.56 -0.64
N ALA A 46 -3.05 -20.29 -0.74
CA ALA A 46 -3.78 -20.38 -2.00
C ALA A 46 -3.24 -19.40 -3.05
N VAL A 47 -2.97 -18.14 -2.68
CA VAL A 47 -2.37 -17.16 -3.59
C VAL A 47 -0.97 -17.57 -4.00
N ALA A 48 -0.11 -17.97 -3.07
CA ALA A 48 1.25 -18.42 -3.38
C ALA A 48 1.23 -19.63 -4.32
N LYS A 49 0.39 -20.64 -4.03
CA LYS A 49 0.19 -21.82 -4.88
C LYS A 49 -0.24 -21.45 -6.29
N SER A 50 -1.13 -20.47 -6.43
CA SER A 50 -1.61 -20.03 -7.75
C SER A 50 -0.53 -19.34 -8.60
N LEU A 51 0.52 -18.80 -7.96
CA LEU A 51 1.65 -18.11 -8.59
C LEU A 51 2.86 -19.05 -8.84
N GLY A 52 2.79 -20.29 -8.36
CA GLY A 52 3.79 -21.32 -8.61
C GLY A 52 5.14 -21.04 -7.92
N ASP A 53 6.21 -21.37 -8.61
CA ASP A 53 7.60 -21.25 -8.11
C ASP A 53 8.09 -19.81 -7.94
N LYS A 54 7.32 -18.84 -8.45
CA LYS A 54 7.61 -17.42 -8.34
C LYS A 54 7.09 -16.78 -7.04
N ALA A 55 6.39 -17.53 -6.20
CA ALA A 55 5.86 -17.02 -4.94
C ALA A 55 6.13 -17.97 -3.77
N ILE A 56 6.33 -17.42 -2.59
CA ILE A 56 6.24 -18.15 -1.32
C ILE A 56 5.25 -17.42 -0.39
N PHE A 57 4.63 -18.19 0.49
CA PHE A 57 3.85 -17.66 1.60
C PHE A 57 4.68 -17.68 2.87
N ALA A 58 4.60 -16.62 3.67
CA ALA A 58 5.13 -16.53 5.01
C ALA A 58 4.02 -16.03 5.93
N GLN A 59 3.60 -16.84 6.92
CA GLN A 59 2.68 -16.38 7.93
C GLN A 59 3.31 -15.24 8.71
N CYS A 60 2.62 -14.09 8.78
CA CYS A 60 3.18 -12.87 9.34
C CYS A 60 2.09 -12.01 9.99
N ASP A 61 2.18 -11.83 11.28
CA ASP A 61 1.54 -10.75 12.02
C ASP A 61 2.50 -9.57 12.03
N VAL A 62 2.19 -8.54 11.24
CA VAL A 62 3.08 -7.36 11.08
C VAL A 62 3.33 -6.59 12.37
N SER A 63 2.48 -6.76 13.40
CA SER A 63 2.68 -6.16 14.72
C SER A 63 3.82 -6.84 15.50
N LYS A 64 4.25 -8.04 15.07
CA LYS A 64 5.32 -8.84 15.69
C LYS A 64 6.60 -8.73 14.87
N GLU A 65 7.65 -8.21 15.48
CA GLU A 65 8.94 -8.00 14.80
C GLU A 65 9.54 -9.31 14.27
N ALA A 66 9.44 -10.38 15.06
CA ALA A 66 9.99 -11.67 14.69
C ALA A 66 9.35 -12.25 13.41
N ASP A 67 8.03 -12.05 13.23
CA ASP A 67 7.32 -12.56 12.06
C ASP A 67 7.75 -11.81 10.79
N VAL A 68 7.89 -10.48 10.88
CA VAL A 68 8.36 -9.66 9.75
C VAL A 68 9.81 -10.01 9.37
N ALA A 69 10.68 -10.19 10.36
CA ALA A 69 12.06 -10.61 10.13
C ALA A 69 12.09 -11.98 9.43
N ALA A 70 11.35 -12.95 9.96
CA ALA A 70 11.29 -14.31 9.39
C ALA A 70 10.75 -14.32 7.94
N ALA A 71 9.77 -13.48 7.62
CA ALA A 71 9.26 -13.36 6.25
C ALA A 71 10.34 -12.85 5.27
N VAL A 72 11.12 -11.85 5.66
CA VAL A 72 12.26 -11.35 4.86
C VAL A 72 13.31 -12.44 4.70
N ASP A 73 13.70 -13.11 5.78
CA ASP A 73 14.74 -14.15 5.77
C ASP A 73 14.32 -15.35 4.90
N ALA A 74 13.07 -15.79 5.00
CA ALA A 74 12.51 -16.85 4.15
C ALA A 74 12.57 -16.49 2.65
N GLY A 75 12.26 -15.24 2.33
CA GLY A 75 12.35 -14.75 0.96
C GLY A 75 13.78 -14.75 0.42
N ILE A 76 14.73 -14.24 1.20
CA ILE A 76 16.14 -14.21 0.83
C ILE A 76 16.68 -15.65 0.71
N ALA A 77 16.35 -16.53 1.63
CA ALA A 77 16.74 -17.94 1.57
C ALA A 77 16.21 -18.64 0.29
N LYS A 78 14.98 -18.33 -0.13
CA LYS A 78 14.35 -18.94 -1.31
C LYS A 78 14.84 -18.35 -2.62
N PHE A 79 14.99 -17.02 -2.68
CA PHE A 79 15.20 -16.31 -3.95
C PHE A 79 16.59 -15.67 -4.09
N GLY A 80 17.41 -15.71 -3.02
CA GLY A 80 18.78 -15.20 -3.00
C GLY A 80 18.91 -13.69 -2.86
N ARG A 81 17.80 -12.92 -2.85
CA ARG A 81 17.80 -11.45 -2.79
C ARG A 81 16.47 -10.89 -2.36
N LEU A 82 16.49 -9.62 -1.99
CA LEU A 82 15.31 -8.76 -1.87
C LEU A 82 15.58 -7.43 -2.59
N ASP A 83 14.66 -6.96 -3.44
CA ASP A 83 14.78 -5.72 -4.19
C ASP A 83 13.75 -4.68 -3.79
N SER A 84 12.59 -5.13 -3.34
CA SER A 84 11.50 -4.21 -2.99
C SER A 84 10.66 -4.75 -1.85
N ALA A 85 9.95 -3.82 -1.18
CA ALA A 85 8.94 -4.18 -0.20
C ALA A 85 7.72 -3.26 -0.30
N PHE A 86 6.54 -3.85 -0.20
CA PHE A 86 5.27 -3.16 -0.07
C PHE A 86 4.70 -3.36 1.33
N ALA A 87 4.90 -2.39 2.21
CA ALA A 87 4.30 -2.34 3.54
C ALA A 87 2.81 -2.00 3.40
N ASN A 88 2.00 -3.00 3.03
CA ASN A 88 0.61 -2.83 2.65
C ASN A 88 -0.38 -3.36 3.69
N ALA A 89 0.00 -4.30 4.55
CA ALA A 89 -0.88 -4.83 5.59
C ALA A 89 -1.55 -3.70 6.39
N GLY A 90 -2.86 -3.83 6.60
CA GLY A 90 -3.61 -2.81 7.33
C GLY A 90 -5.02 -3.25 7.67
N ILE A 91 -5.61 -2.51 8.59
CA ILE A 91 -6.99 -2.64 9.08
C ILE A 91 -7.65 -1.26 9.13
N VAL A 92 -8.96 -1.19 9.27
CA VAL A 92 -9.65 0.08 9.57
C VAL A 92 -9.30 0.53 10.99
N GLY A 93 -9.22 -0.42 11.92
CA GLY A 93 -8.93 -0.16 13.32
C GLY A 93 -10.13 0.41 14.08
N VAL A 94 -9.83 1.13 15.16
CA VAL A 94 -10.86 1.70 16.04
C VAL A 94 -11.62 2.83 15.34
N VAL A 95 -12.95 2.80 15.49
CA VAL A 95 -13.87 3.81 14.95
C VAL A 95 -14.68 4.43 16.11
N GLY A 96 -15.13 5.66 15.92
CA GLY A 96 -15.98 6.37 16.89
C GLY A 96 -15.51 7.80 17.13
N PRO A 97 -16.23 8.55 18.01
CA PRO A 97 -15.84 9.90 18.42
C PRO A 97 -14.46 9.89 19.11
N ILE A 98 -13.68 10.92 18.87
CA ILE A 98 -12.31 11.03 19.42
C ILE A 98 -12.30 11.02 20.95
N ALA A 99 -13.30 11.62 21.58
CA ALA A 99 -13.41 11.72 23.03
C ALA A 99 -13.67 10.36 23.70
N ASP A 100 -14.27 9.40 22.98
CA ASP A 100 -14.71 8.11 23.51
C ASP A 100 -13.88 6.95 22.97
N THR A 101 -12.74 7.24 22.31
CA THR A 101 -11.89 6.19 21.71
C THR A 101 -11.28 5.30 22.79
N PRO A 102 -11.56 3.97 22.81
CA PRO A 102 -10.91 3.05 23.74
C PRO A 102 -9.43 2.91 23.46
N MET A 103 -8.58 3.12 24.47
CA MET A 103 -7.13 3.12 24.26
C MET A 103 -6.56 1.76 23.89
N ASP A 104 -7.11 0.66 24.41
CA ASP A 104 -6.70 -0.69 24.03
C ASP A 104 -6.92 -0.96 22.52
N ASP A 105 -8.01 -0.44 21.96
CA ASP A 105 -8.30 -0.59 20.52
C ASP A 105 -7.48 0.39 19.68
N PHE A 106 -7.19 1.58 20.23
CA PHE A 106 -6.23 2.50 19.65
C PHE A 106 -4.83 1.84 19.54
N ASP A 107 -4.34 1.23 20.63
CA ASP A 107 -3.04 0.58 20.68
C ASP A 107 -2.95 -0.60 19.68
N LYS A 108 -3.99 -1.42 19.58
CA LYS A 108 -4.09 -2.49 18.57
C LYS A 108 -4.04 -1.91 17.14
N THR A 109 -4.73 -0.79 16.92
CA THR A 109 -4.74 -0.10 15.62
C THR A 109 -3.33 0.40 15.27
N MET A 110 -2.64 1.05 16.22
CA MET A 110 -1.28 1.53 16.04
C MET A 110 -0.27 0.40 15.87
N ALA A 111 -0.46 -0.72 16.55
CA ALA A 111 0.41 -1.89 16.42
C ALA A 111 0.44 -2.42 14.96
N VAL A 112 -0.70 -2.42 14.28
CA VAL A 112 -0.76 -2.86 12.87
C VAL A 112 -0.34 -1.73 11.92
N LEU A 113 -0.95 -0.55 12.04
CA LEU A 113 -0.85 0.50 11.02
C LEU A 113 0.42 1.35 11.10
N VAL A 114 1.04 1.43 12.28
CA VAL A 114 2.26 2.23 12.50
C VAL A 114 3.45 1.32 12.73
N ARG A 115 3.40 0.52 13.80
CA ARG A 115 4.51 -0.39 14.12
C ARG A 115 4.74 -1.41 12.99
N GLY A 116 3.68 -2.02 12.44
CA GLY A 116 3.81 -3.01 11.38
C GLY A 116 4.45 -2.43 10.10
N VAL A 117 4.06 -1.21 9.72
CA VAL A 117 4.69 -0.52 8.59
C VAL A 117 6.16 -0.22 8.89
N PHE A 118 6.47 0.30 10.08
CA PHE A 118 7.85 0.58 10.48
C PHE A 118 8.73 -0.69 10.50
N LEU A 119 8.22 -1.80 11.04
CA LEU A 119 8.92 -3.07 11.05
C LEU A 119 9.17 -3.60 9.64
N THR A 120 8.19 -3.46 8.74
CA THR A 120 8.36 -3.82 7.33
C THR A 120 9.46 -2.99 6.68
N PHE A 121 9.49 -1.66 6.88
CA PHE A 121 10.57 -0.79 6.39
C PHE A 121 11.92 -1.20 6.95
N LYS A 122 12.02 -1.44 8.27
CA LYS A 122 13.24 -1.82 8.96
C LYS A 122 13.86 -3.10 8.39
N HIS A 123 13.07 -4.18 8.31
CA HIS A 123 13.58 -5.48 7.89
C HIS A 123 13.77 -5.56 6.38
N ALA A 124 12.90 -4.90 5.58
CA ALA A 124 13.11 -4.78 4.15
C ALA A 124 14.40 -4.00 3.81
N ALA A 125 14.64 -2.87 4.49
CA ALA A 125 15.87 -2.11 4.30
C ALA A 125 17.11 -2.98 4.57
N ARG A 126 17.13 -3.74 5.70
CA ARG A 126 18.21 -4.69 6.00
C ARG A 126 18.42 -5.73 4.91
N GLY A 127 17.33 -6.34 4.44
CA GLY A 127 17.38 -7.36 3.38
C GLY A 127 17.87 -6.81 2.05
N ILE A 128 17.42 -5.62 1.66
CA ILE A 128 17.83 -4.96 0.42
C ILE A 128 19.30 -4.50 0.50
N ILE A 129 19.73 -3.94 1.64
CA ILE A 129 21.15 -3.58 1.87
C ILE A 129 22.03 -4.81 1.76
N ALA A 130 21.67 -5.92 2.40
CA ALA A 130 22.41 -7.18 2.33
C ALA A 130 22.47 -7.75 0.90
N SER A 131 21.45 -7.54 0.09
CA SER A 131 21.42 -7.94 -1.32
C SER A 131 22.31 -7.07 -2.22
N GLY A 132 22.69 -5.85 -1.79
CA GLY A 132 23.69 -5.00 -2.45
C GLY A 132 23.25 -4.32 -3.74
N ASN A 133 22.01 -4.46 -4.19
CA ASN A 133 21.55 -3.99 -5.50
C ASN A 133 20.78 -2.66 -5.46
N GLY A 134 20.62 -2.05 -4.28
CA GLY A 134 19.65 -0.99 -4.10
C GLY A 134 18.20 -1.51 -4.20
N GLY A 135 17.21 -0.63 -4.21
CA GLY A 135 15.83 -1.09 -4.27
C GLY A 135 14.77 -0.02 -4.00
N CYS A 136 13.57 -0.46 -3.63
CA CYS A 136 12.47 0.45 -3.32
C CYS A 136 11.55 -0.11 -2.23
N ILE A 137 11.20 0.72 -1.26
CA ILE A 137 10.20 0.40 -0.24
C ILE A 137 9.02 1.34 -0.40
N ILE A 138 7.81 0.79 -0.37
CA ILE A 138 6.57 1.56 -0.46
C ILE A 138 5.71 1.27 0.76
N GLY A 139 5.17 2.32 1.38
CA GLY A 139 4.15 2.22 2.43
C GLY A 139 2.76 2.56 1.90
N THR A 140 1.74 1.79 2.29
CA THR A 140 0.34 2.12 2.00
C THR A 140 -0.15 3.17 2.99
N ALA A 141 -0.19 4.42 2.53
CA ALA A 141 -0.88 5.53 3.19
C ALA A 141 -2.40 5.46 2.90
N SER A 142 -3.07 6.58 2.82
CA SER A 142 -4.48 6.73 2.43
C SER A 142 -4.78 8.20 2.16
N VAL A 143 -5.82 8.49 1.39
CA VAL A 143 -6.41 9.84 1.33
C VAL A 143 -6.76 10.37 2.72
N ALA A 144 -7.11 9.51 3.68
CA ALA A 144 -7.35 9.88 5.07
C ALA A 144 -6.10 10.42 5.79
N GLY A 145 -4.90 10.08 5.33
CA GLY A 145 -3.64 10.64 5.82
C GLY A 145 -3.24 11.94 5.11
N VAL A 146 -3.96 12.30 4.04
CA VAL A 146 -3.72 13.52 3.24
C VAL A 146 -4.72 14.62 3.59
N GLN A 147 -5.99 14.24 3.80
CA GLN A 147 -7.09 15.17 4.04
C GLN A 147 -7.95 14.69 5.21
N GLY A 148 -8.37 15.61 6.07
CA GLY A 148 -9.27 15.32 7.20
C GLY A 148 -10.67 14.89 6.75
N GLY A 149 -11.36 14.12 7.60
CA GLY A 149 -12.74 13.69 7.37
C GLY A 149 -12.91 12.47 6.45
N LEU A 150 -11.83 11.89 5.96
CA LEU A 150 -11.87 10.75 5.02
C LEU A 150 -11.61 9.39 5.69
N GLY A 151 -11.55 9.34 7.02
CA GLY A 151 -11.38 8.09 7.76
C GLY A 151 -11.40 8.30 9.27
N PRO A 152 -11.40 7.21 10.06
CA PRO A 152 -11.32 7.26 11.52
C PRO A 152 -10.06 7.98 12.01
N HIS A 153 -10.13 8.62 13.19
CA HIS A 153 -9.04 9.46 13.70
C HIS A 153 -7.72 8.72 13.85
N ALA A 154 -7.73 7.55 14.48
CA ALA A 154 -6.54 6.72 14.64
C ALA A 154 -5.95 6.25 13.30
N TYR A 155 -6.84 5.86 12.37
CA TYR A 155 -6.45 5.47 11.02
C TYR A 155 -5.81 6.65 10.26
N ALA A 156 -6.45 7.82 10.26
CA ALA A 156 -5.94 9.02 9.58
C ALA A 156 -4.56 9.42 10.12
N MET A 157 -4.39 9.43 11.46
CA MET A 157 -3.11 9.69 12.10
C MET A 157 -2.04 8.68 11.67
N ALA A 158 -2.37 7.38 11.70
CA ALA A 158 -1.44 6.34 11.28
C ALA A 158 -1.01 6.49 9.82
N LYS A 159 -1.98 6.77 8.92
CA LYS A 159 -1.72 6.91 7.48
C LYS A 159 -0.93 8.20 7.14
N ALA A 160 -1.11 9.28 7.89
CA ALA A 160 -0.24 10.45 7.84
C ALA A 160 1.18 10.10 8.31
N GLY A 161 1.31 9.28 9.37
CA GLY A 161 2.59 8.77 9.85
C GLY A 161 3.37 7.97 8.80
N VAL A 162 2.69 7.16 7.97
CA VAL A 162 3.32 6.43 6.86
C VAL A 162 3.95 7.37 5.83
N ILE A 163 3.28 8.50 5.52
CA ILE A 163 3.83 9.53 4.62
C ILE A 163 5.11 10.14 5.23
N GLY A 164 5.07 10.46 6.52
CA GLY A 164 6.23 10.97 7.26
C GLY A 164 7.39 9.98 7.29
N LEU A 165 7.11 8.70 7.56
CA LEU A 165 8.12 7.63 7.55
C LEU A 165 8.78 7.49 6.19
N ALA A 166 8.02 7.47 5.09
CA ALA A 166 8.57 7.36 3.74
C ALA A 166 9.55 8.49 3.42
N ARG A 167 9.21 9.74 3.80
CA ARG A 167 10.09 10.90 3.63
C ARG A 167 11.38 10.79 4.44
N SER A 168 11.27 10.41 5.71
CA SER A 168 12.42 10.25 6.60
C SER A 168 13.34 9.12 6.14
N ALA A 169 12.76 7.95 5.83
CA ALA A 169 13.51 6.80 5.34
C ALA A 169 14.20 7.06 3.99
N ALA A 170 13.58 7.84 3.10
CA ALA A 170 14.18 8.21 1.82
C ALA A 170 15.52 8.94 1.99
N SER A 171 15.62 9.83 2.97
CA SER A 171 16.85 10.58 3.24
C SER A 171 18.00 9.67 3.67
N GLU A 172 17.74 8.74 4.59
CA GLU A 172 18.75 7.83 5.12
C GLU A 172 19.12 6.74 4.08
N LEU A 173 18.11 6.12 3.48
CA LEU A 173 18.29 4.95 2.64
C LEU A 173 18.88 5.28 1.26
N ALA A 174 18.90 6.55 0.85
CA ALA A 174 19.55 7.01 -0.38
C ALA A 174 21.04 6.61 -0.46
N ALA A 175 21.75 6.59 0.67
CA ALA A 175 23.14 6.16 0.75
C ALA A 175 23.33 4.70 0.28
N PHE A 176 22.29 3.88 0.35
CA PHE A 176 22.25 2.48 -0.08
C PHE A 176 21.57 2.29 -1.44
N LYS A 177 21.26 3.38 -2.17
CA LYS A 177 20.49 3.37 -3.41
C LYS A 177 19.10 2.76 -3.24
N ILE A 178 18.49 2.92 -2.06
CA ILE A 178 17.14 2.47 -1.74
C ILE A 178 16.23 3.70 -1.76
N ARG A 179 15.16 3.64 -2.55
CA ARG A 179 14.11 4.65 -2.60
C ARG A 179 13.01 4.27 -1.60
N ALA A 180 12.40 5.26 -0.99
CA ALA A 180 11.28 5.05 -0.07
C ALA A 180 10.15 6.03 -0.43
N ASN A 181 8.95 5.49 -0.67
CA ASN A 181 7.78 6.27 -1.06
C ASN A 181 6.52 5.79 -0.33
N SER A 182 5.44 6.51 -0.46
CA SER A 182 4.12 6.06 -0.04
C SER A 182 3.11 6.18 -1.19
N ILE A 183 2.11 5.31 -1.18
CA ILE A 183 0.92 5.43 -2.03
C ILE A 183 -0.26 5.73 -1.12
N ALA A 184 -1.06 6.74 -1.46
CA ALA A 184 -2.28 7.10 -0.75
C ALA A 184 -3.50 6.77 -1.62
N PRO A 185 -4.08 5.56 -1.49
CA PRO A 185 -5.29 5.19 -2.20
C PRO A 185 -6.49 6.00 -1.73
N GLY A 186 -7.42 6.28 -2.67
CA GLY A 186 -8.79 6.61 -2.35
C GLY A 186 -9.60 5.38 -1.94
N SER A 187 -10.92 5.44 -2.09
CA SER A 187 -11.78 4.28 -1.84
C SER A 187 -11.65 3.26 -2.98
N ILE A 188 -11.20 2.06 -2.65
CA ILE A 188 -11.02 0.94 -3.58
C ILE A 188 -11.92 -0.21 -3.11
N PRO A 189 -12.76 -0.84 -3.97
CA PRO A 189 -13.57 -1.99 -3.61
C PRO A 189 -12.68 -3.19 -3.24
N THR A 190 -12.49 -3.40 -1.95
CA THR A 190 -11.79 -4.54 -1.33
C THR A 190 -12.65 -5.07 -0.20
N GLY A 191 -12.34 -6.23 0.36
CA GLY A 191 -13.08 -6.75 1.51
C GLY A 191 -13.14 -5.77 2.69
N MET A 192 -12.07 -4.98 2.91
CA MET A 192 -12.04 -3.94 3.95
C MET A 192 -13.05 -2.83 3.68
N THR A 193 -13.06 -2.27 2.48
CA THR A 193 -13.97 -1.16 2.11
C THR A 193 -15.40 -1.65 1.93
N ALA A 194 -15.62 -2.87 1.44
CA ALA A 194 -16.93 -3.48 1.34
C ALA A 194 -17.56 -3.67 2.73
N HIS A 195 -16.79 -4.13 3.71
CA HIS A 195 -17.26 -4.22 5.09
C HIS A 195 -17.74 -2.86 5.63
N VAL A 196 -16.98 -1.79 5.38
CA VAL A 196 -17.33 -0.42 5.84
C VAL A 196 -18.52 0.15 5.08
N ILE A 197 -18.58 -0.03 3.75
CA ILE A 197 -19.56 0.65 2.88
C ILE A 197 -20.85 -0.16 2.73
N ALA A 198 -20.75 -1.49 2.64
CA ALA A 198 -21.88 -2.39 2.41
C ALA A 198 -22.27 -3.22 3.64
N GLY A 199 -21.42 -3.24 4.69
CA GLY A 199 -21.65 -4.06 5.90
C GLY A 199 -21.21 -5.53 5.75
N ASP A 200 -20.86 -5.97 4.54
CA ASP A 200 -20.38 -7.33 4.21
C ASP A 200 -19.07 -7.23 3.43
N PRO A 201 -17.96 -7.85 3.91
CA PRO A 201 -16.69 -7.84 3.20
C PRO A 201 -16.71 -8.54 1.84
N ASN A 202 -17.75 -9.34 1.57
CA ASN A 202 -17.91 -10.05 0.29
C ASN A 202 -18.78 -9.28 -0.71
N ASP A 203 -19.52 -8.24 -0.28
CA ASP A 203 -20.36 -7.44 -1.19
C ASP A 203 -19.55 -6.37 -1.91
N LEU A 204 -18.61 -6.82 -2.73
CA LEU A 204 -17.79 -5.96 -3.58
C LEU A 204 -18.61 -5.22 -4.63
N LYS A 205 -19.77 -5.76 -5.03
CA LYS A 205 -20.63 -5.13 -6.03
C LYS A 205 -21.23 -3.84 -5.50
N THR A 206 -21.92 -3.89 -4.36
CA THR A 206 -22.49 -2.69 -3.72
C THR A 206 -21.41 -1.67 -3.38
N ALA A 207 -20.25 -2.12 -2.87
CA ALA A 207 -19.12 -1.24 -2.60
C ALA A 207 -18.64 -0.54 -3.88
N SER A 208 -18.48 -1.28 -4.99
CA SER A 208 -18.04 -0.73 -6.28
C SER A 208 -19.04 0.30 -6.84
N GLU A 209 -20.33 0.00 -6.80
CA GLU A 209 -21.38 0.91 -7.27
C GLU A 209 -21.38 2.22 -6.48
N ARG A 210 -21.33 2.15 -5.14
CA ARG A 210 -21.29 3.34 -4.28
C ARG A 210 -20.01 4.15 -4.46
N ILE A 211 -18.84 3.51 -4.51
CA ILE A 211 -17.57 4.18 -4.75
C ILE A 211 -17.57 4.83 -6.15
N GLY A 212 -18.05 4.12 -7.17
CA GLY A 212 -18.11 4.61 -8.54
C GLY A 212 -18.98 5.86 -8.68
N SER A 213 -20.13 5.90 -7.99
CA SER A 213 -21.02 7.06 -8.01
C SER A 213 -20.44 8.31 -7.35
N MET A 214 -19.49 8.15 -6.44
CA MET A 214 -18.79 9.26 -5.76
C MET A 214 -17.44 9.62 -6.43
N SER A 215 -16.98 8.80 -7.38
CA SER A 215 -15.68 9.00 -8.00
C SER A 215 -15.70 10.12 -9.03
N PRO A 216 -14.82 11.12 -8.94
CA PRO A 216 -14.73 12.17 -9.95
C PRO A 216 -14.46 11.67 -11.37
N LEU A 217 -13.80 10.53 -11.53
CA LEU A 217 -13.57 9.91 -12.85
C LEU A 217 -14.71 8.99 -13.31
N GLY A 218 -15.85 8.94 -12.57
CA GLY A 218 -17.07 8.23 -12.98
C GLY A 218 -16.97 6.71 -12.92
N ARG A 219 -15.93 6.15 -12.30
CA ARG A 219 -15.79 4.71 -12.06
C ARG A 219 -15.22 4.41 -10.68
N ALA A 220 -15.52 3.26 -10.14
CA ALA A 220 -14.76 2.74 -9.01
C ALA A 220 -13.33 2.42 -9.44
N ALA A 221 -12.39 2.59 -8.52
CA ALA A 221 -11.04 2.11 -8.71
C ALA A 221 -11.00 0.58 -8.62
N HIS A 222 -10.00 -0.02 -9.25
CA HIS A 222 -9.66 -1.43 -9.09
C HIS A 222 -8.37 -1.58 -8.28
N ALA A 223 -8.18 -2.71 -7.62
CA ALA A 223 -6.93 -3.00 -6.93
C ALA A 223 -5.69 -2.87 -7.86
N ASN A 224 -5.87 -3.14 -9.15
CA ASN A 224 -4.84 -2.97 -10.16
C ASN A 224 -4.43 -1.50 -10.40
N ASP A 225 -5.28 -0.51 -10.14
CA ASP A 225 -4.87 0.91 -10.24
C ASP A 225 -3.75 1.22 -9.23
N ILE A 226 -3.78 0.55 -8.06
CA ILE A 226 -2.72 0.66 -7.05
C ILE A 226 -1.52 -0.24 -7.39
N ALA A 227 -1.77 -1.46 -7.87
CA ALA A 227 -0.71 -2.39 -8.26
C ALA A 227 0.17 -1.81 -9.38
N GLU A 228 -0.41 -1.16 -10.39
CA GLU A 228 0.33 -0.47 -11.45
C GLU A 228 1.17 0.68 -10.91
N THR A 229 0.64 1.45 -9.97
CA THR A 229 1.41 2.53 -9.31
C THR A 229 2.58 1.94 -8.50
N ALA A 230 2.36 0.85 -7.77
CA ALA A 230 3.43 0.16 -7.04
C ALA A 230 4.50 -0.39 -7.99
N LEU A 231 4.09 -1.07 -9.08
CA LEU A 231 5.01 -1.57 -10.10
C LEU A 231 5.82 -0.44 -10.76
N PHE A 232 5.17 0.67 -11.11
CA PHE A 232 5.86 1.85 -11.65
C PHE A 232 6.96 2.33 -10.68
N LEU A 233 6.63 2.50 -9.40
CA LEU A 233 7.60 2.92 -8.39
C LEU A 233 8.71 1.89 -8.15
N PHE A 234 8.44 0.59 -8.28
CA PHE A 234 9.44 -0.47 -8.15
C PHE A 234 10.33 -0.64 -9.38
N SER A 235 9.85 -0.22 -10.55
CA SER A 235 10.55 -0.35 -11.83
C SER A 235 11.52 0.80 -12.10
N GLU A 236 12.20 0.74 -13.24
CA GLU A 236 13.06 1.82 -13.75
C GLU A 236 12.29 3.11 -14.01
N GLY A 237 10.99 3.03 -14.33
CA GLY A 237 10.14 4.22 -14.51
C GLY A 237 10.07 5.10 -13.26
N GLY A 238 10.17 4.50 -12.07
CA GLY A 238 10.20 5.21 -10.78
C GLY A 238 11.61 5.50 -10.24
N SER A 239 12.67 5.26 -11.00
CA SER A 239 14.07 5.26 -10.51
C SER A 239 14.53 6.59 -9.89
N TYR A 240 13.90 7.70 -10.25
CA TYR A 240 14.24 9.03 -9.71
C TYR A 240 13.21 9.58 -8.74
N ILE A 241 12.29 8.73 -8.24
CA ILE A 241 11.22 9.11 -7.30
C ILE A 241 11.52 8.51 -5.93
N THR A 242 11.79 9.37 -4.94
CA THR A 242 11.97 8.99 -3.53
C THR A 242 11.43 10.07 -2.60
N GLY A 243 10.98 9.70 -1.40
CA GLY A 243 10.40 10.60 -0.41
C GLY A 243 9.01 11.14 -0.78
N GLN A 244 8.34 10.59 -1.82
CA GLN A 244 7.08 11.10 -2.33
C GLN A 244 5.89 10.30 -1.80
N ASN A 245 4.76 10.99 -1.70
CA ASN A 245 3.44 10.38 -1.52
C ASN A 245 2.67 10.49 -2.83
N ILE A 246 2.35 9.35 -3.43
CA ILE A 246 1.57 9.32 -4.67
C ILE A 246 0.11 9.05 -4.31
N THR A 247 -0.74 10.06 -4.49
CA THR A 247 -2.18 9.93 -4.25
C THR A 247 -2.86 9.33 -5.48
N VAL A 248 -3.63 8.25 -5.27
CA VAL A 248 -4.33 7.50 -6.34
C VAL A 248 -5.81 7.43 -5.94
N ASP A 249 -6.56 8.49 -6.25
CA ASP A 249 -7.90 8.76 -5.69
C ASP A 249 -8.89 9.35 -6.70
N ALA A 250 -8.61 9.28 -7.98
CA ALA A 250 -9.43 9.90 -9.03
C ALA A 250 -9.59 11.42 -8.89
N GLY A 251 -8.69 12.10 -8.14
CA GLY A 251 -8.76 13.54 -7.90
C GLY A 251 -9.64 13.96 -6.72
N LEU A 252 -10.09 13.01 -5.88
CA LEU A 252 -10.94 13.30 -4.72
C LEU A 252 -10.33 14.37 -3.80
N THR A 253 -9.05 14.24 -3.43
CA THR A 253 -8.37 15.18 -2.53
C THR A 253 -7.89 16.45 -3.21
N SER A 254 -7.91 16.52 -4.54
CA SER A 254 -7.58 17.74 -5.30
C SER A 254 -8.78 18.65 -5.59
N GLY A 255 -9.95 18.32 -5.01
CA GLY A 255 -11.17 19.11 -5.21
C GLY A 255 -11.88 18.81 -6.53
N ALA A 256 -11.56 17.74 -7.22
CA ALA A 256 -12.30 17.30 -8.39
C ALA A 256 -13.77 17.03 -8.01
N GLY A 257 -14.70 17.59 -8.82
CA GLY A 257 -16.14 17.58 -8.50
C GLY A 257 -16.62 18.82 -7.75
N MET A 258 -15.73 19.64 -7.19
CA MET A 258 -16.06 21.02 -6.78
C MET A 258 -15.97 21.90 -8.02
N SER A 259 -17.07 22.00 -8.78
CA SER A 259 -17.07 22.71 -10.05
C SER A 259 -16.94 24.22 -9.83
N VAL A 260 -15.73 24.73 -9.97
CA VAL A 260 -15.55 26.12 -10.38
C VAL A 260 -15.62 26.11 -11.89
N SER A 261 -16.81 26.42 -12.43
CA SER A 261 -17.03 26.48 -13.88
C SER A 261 -16.43 27.77 -14.44
N PHE A 262 -15.22 27.68 -14.98
CA PHE A 262 -14.67 28.74 -15.82
C PHE A 262 -15.27 28.61 -17.22
N GLN A 263 -16.52 29.11 -17.38
CA GLN A 263 -17.27 28.97 -18.63
C GLN A 263 -16.87 30.00 -19.70
N LYS A 264 -16.05 30.99 -19.36
CA LYS A 264 -15.62 32.01 -20.31
C LYS A 264 -14.12 31.93 -20.57
N THR A 265 -13.76 31.85 -21.83
CA THR A 265 -12.37 31.96 -22.28
C THR A 265 -11.98 33.45 -22.29
N GLY A 266 -10.86 33.81 -21.68
CA GLY A 266 -10.32 35.15 -21.68
C GLY A 266 -9.68 35.55 -20.36
N MET A 267 -8.97 36.66 -20.37
CA MET A 267 -8.34 37.23 -19.19
C MET A 267 -9.40 37.88 -18.30
N MET A 268 -9.57 37.39 -17.05
CA MET A 268 -10.37 38.05 -16.03
C MET A 268 -9.49 39.08 -15.33
N VAL A 269 -9.73 40.36 -15.61
CA VAL A 269 -9.11 41.52 -14.92
C VAL A 269 -10.15 42.10 -14.01
N ALA A 270 -9.91 42.15 -12.70
CA ALA A 270 -10.73 42.92 -11.78
C ALA A 270 -10.58 44.42 -12.15
N ARG A 271 -11.68 45.11 -12.44
CA ARG A 271 -11.73 46.54 -12.65
C ARG A 271 -12.06 47.24 -11.33
#